data_5f182479ff4cb3c8159fe79344471404
#
_entry.id   5f182479ff4cb3c8159fe79344471404
#
_cell.length_a   1.000
_cell.length_b   1.000
_cell.length_c   1.000
_cell.angle_alpha   90.00
_cell.angle_beta   90.00
_cell.angle_gamma   90.00
#
_symmetry.space_group_name_H-M   'P 1'
#
loop_
_entity.id
_entity.type
_entity.pdbx_description
1 polymer ?
#
loop_
_entity_poly.entity_id
_entity_poly.type
_entity_poly.pdbx_seq_one_letter_code
_entity_poly.pdbx_strand_id
1 'polypeptide(L)'
;PGDRLLVGGDVGCDDGEELYPRKVNKKQKNFNLNTLIEKLKNKKIKIVVGITVVSSLLIGVYYLHNKKSNTINSEENYVETYTIADNEKIFINGVILPTKSKEFSMPTEGEISKLNVTNGKIVKEGDVLFTVKNESVISEIDSLKSQINELKKSNIDNDPIINAEINKLESQVSTLNKKAYIDTTAPFAGKVYLNDQDGSSMITLQSSTFYMKGQTSEQDLPKLQIDDPVTVTILSTSKKVTGRVSAISDRPTSSQGDNMNNPTLSYYDIDISFEDQEDLVNGFHVQACIEITDSLCKIPSSSILKDENDKPYVFKSYDGILKKQKIEIQSQNDEFTVVKDGLDKQDIIIRYPSDKMNEGDAIPVDTLGIDTEGMQSE
;
A
#
# COMPACT_ATOMS: atom_id res chain seq x y z
N PRO A 1 28.95 -9.88 45.19
CA PRO A 1 28.75 -9.08 46.34
C PRO A 1 28.24 -7.69 45.98
N GLY A 2 27.10 -7.31 46.55
CA GLY A 2 26.64 -5.96 46.88
C GLY A 2 26.06 -5.17 45.70
N ASP A 3 25.06 -4.61 45.78
CA ASP A 3 24.01 -4.06 46.57
C ASP A 3 23.03 -3.28 45.71
N ARG A 4 21.80 -3.49 45.94
CA ARG A 4 20.63 -2.63 45.99
C ARG A 4 20.83 -1.13 45.78
N LEU A 5 19.95 -0.53 44.97
CA LEU A 5 19.17 0.65 45.41
C LEU A 5 17.87 0.80 44.60
N LEU A 6 16.78 0.69 45.34
CA LEU A 6 15.43 1.13 44.99
C LEU A 6 15.40 2.67 45.04
N VAL A 7 14.83 3.32 44.07
CA VAL A 7 14.17 4.61 44.25
C VAL A 7 12.85 4.59 43.53
N GLY A 8 11.78 4.60 44.30
CA GLY A 8 10.43 4.85 43.86
C GLY A 8 10.25 6.31 43.47
N GLY A 9 9.44 6.53 42.51
CA GLY A 9 8.89 7.82 42.10
C GLY A 9 7.44 7.63 41.79
N ASP A 10 6.59 7.86 42.80
CA ASP A 10 5.16 8.05 42.65
C ASP A 10 4.93 9.27 41.75
N VAL A 11 4.17 9.06 40.66
CA VAL A 11 3.48 10.13 39.98
C VAL A 11 1.99 9.86 40.11
N GLY A 12 1.34 10.68 40.92
CA GLY A 12 -0.07 10.63 41.24
C GLY A 12 -0.94 10.75 40.00
N CYS A 13 -1.92 9.86 39.92
CA CYS A 13 -3.07 10.01 39.06
C CYS A 13 -3.96 11.09 39.67
N ASP A 14 -4.25 12.11 38.90
CA ASP A 14 -5.19 13.18 39.21
C ASP A 14 -6.62 12.64 39.07
N ASP A 15 -7.36 12.81 40.15
CA ASP A 15 -8.71 12.25 40.31
C ASP A 15 -9.72 13.01 39.44
N GLY A 16 -10.34 12.31 38.52
CA GLY A 16 -11.51 12.78 37.79
C GLY A 16 -12.69 13.01 38.74
N GLU A 17 -13.14 14.24 38.84
CA GLU A 17 -14.35 14.63 39.55
C GLU A 17 -15.59 13.90 39.03
N GLU A 18 -16.12 12.99 39.84
CA GLU A 18 -17.47 12.46 39.67
C GLU A 18 -18.49 13.55 40.07
N LEU A 19 -19.25 14.05 39.12
CA LEU A 19 -20.41 14.88 39.29
C LEU A 19 -21.56 14.07 39.89
N TYR A 20 -21.72 14.08 41.22
CA TYR A 20 -22.90 13.58 41.86
C TYR A 20 -24.11 14.54 41.67
N PRO A 21 -25.31 14.03 41.35
CA PRO A 21 -26.51 14.87 41.23
C PRO A 21 -27.00 15.31 42.61
N ARG A 22 -27.22 16.59 42.76
CA ARG A 22 -27.81 17.25 43.95
C ARG A 22 -29.09 16.55 44.39
N LYS A 23 -29.10 16.06 45.62
CA LYS A 23 -30.31 15.61 46.31
C LYS A 23 -31.28 16.79 46.56
N VAL A 24 -32.38 16.79 45.86
CA VAL A 24 -33.51 17.66 46.17
C VAL A 24 -34.25 17.08 47.39
N ASN A 25 -34.22 17.78 48.52
CA ASN A 25 -34.95 17.44 49.71
C ASN A 25 -36.48 17.66 49.46
N LYS A 26 -37.21 16.60 49.11
CA LYS A 26 -38.65 16.56 49.19
C LYS A 26 -39.04 16.26 50.64
N LYS A 27 -39.60 17.29 51.35
CA LYS A 27 -40.31 17.10 52.59
C LYS A 27 -41.43 16.06 52.40
N GLN A 28 -41.26 14.87 52.91
CA GLN A 28 -42.31 13.89 53.04
C GLN A 28 -43.27 14.38 54.11
N LYS A 29 -44.48 14.82 53.69
CA LYS A 29 -45.64 14.90 54.58
C LYS A 29 -46.01 13.46 54.93
N ASN A 30 -45.77 13.06 56.18
CA ASN A 30 -46.28 11.83 56.73
C ASN A 30 -47.79 11.84 56.64
N PHE A 31 -48.34 11.09 55.72
CA PHE A 31 -49.80 10.89 55.59
C PHE A 31 -50.14 9.80 56.58
N ASN A 32 -50.80 10.24 57.70
CA ASN A 32 -51.20 9.34 58.74
C ASN A 32 -52.49 8.59 58.32
N LEU A 33 -52.33 7.35 57.91
CA LEU A 33 -53.41 6.47 57.39
C LEU A 33 -54.51 6.23 58.40
N ASN A 34 -54.24 6.32 59.73
CA ASN A 34 -55.19 6.07 60.80
C ASN A 34 -56.26 7.15 60.91
N THR A 35 -56.00 8.39 60.53
CA THR A 35 -57.03 9.48 60.53
C THR A 35 -58.03 9.35 59.35
N LEU A 36 -57.64 8.64 58.31
CA LEU A 36 -58.54 8.38 57.16
C LEU A 36 -59.44 7.20 57.42
N ILE A 37 -59.00 6.22 58.19
CA ILE A 37 -59.81 5.04 58.54
C ILE A 37 -60.96 5.38 59.51
N GLU A 38 -60.75 6.35 60.44
CA GLU A 38 -61.80 6.80 61.36
C GLU A 38 -62.98 7.56 60.67
N LYS A 39 -62.70 8.31 59.59
CA LYS A 39 -63.77 9.02 58.82
C LYS A 39 -64.58 8.05 57.94
N LEU A 40 -64.20 6.82 57.79
CA LEU A 40 -64.88 5.80 56.95
C LEU A 40 -65.97 5.01 57.73
N LYS A 41 -66.32 5.38 58.98
CA LYS A 41 -67.37 4.68 59.78
C LYS A 41 -68.82 4.94 59.33
N ASN A 42 -69.05 5.97 58.53
CA ASN A 42 -70.37 6.26 58.03
C ASN A 42 -70.77 5.43 56.82
N LYS A 43 -71.83 4.62 56.91
CA LYS A 43 -72.27 3.68 55.87
C LYS A 43 -72.47 4.34 54.48
N LYS A 44 -72.91 5.61 54.47
CA LYS A 44 -73.02 6.39 53.21
C LYS A 44 -71.74 6.78 52.56
N ILE A 45 -70.65 7.02 53.34
CA ILE A 45 -69.32 7.35 52.83
C ILE A 45 -68.68 6.14 52.23
N LYS A 46 -68.86 4.92 52.80
CA LYS A 46 -68.36 3.67 52.22
C LYS A 46 -68.93 3.36 50.85
N ILE A 47 -70.21 3.73 50.61
CA ILE A 47 -70.85 3.51 49.32
C ILE A 47 -70.28 4.50 48.28
N VAL A 48 -70.03 5.75 48.64
CA VAL A 48 -69.48 6.76 47.73
C VAL A 48 -68.04 6.45 47.38
N VAL A 49 -67.21 6.05 48.35
CA VAL A 49 -65.83 5.63 48.13
C VAL A 49 -65.76 4.34 47.30
N GLY A 50 -66.68 3.40 47.52
CA GLY A 50 -66.80 2.19 46.69
C GLY A 50 -67.14 2.51 45.22
N ILE A 51 -68.09 3.43 45.01
CA ILE A 51 -68.43 3.85 43.62
C ILE A 51 -67.27 4.57 42.93
N THR A 52 -66.54 5.45 43.64
CA THR A 52 -65.42 6.17 43.04
C THR A 52 -64.23 5.23 42.72
N VAL A 53 -63.99 4.23 43.56
CA VAL A 53 -62.95 3.22 43.29
C VAL A 53 -63.36 2.33 42.12
N VAL A 54 -64.63 1.90 42.04
CA VAL A 54 -65.13 1.11 40.90
C VAL A 54 -65.11 1.92 39.61
N SER A 55 -65.51 3.21 39.67
CA SER A 55 -65.50 4.08 38.50
C SER A 55 -64.06 4.36 38.03
N SER A 56 -63.12 4.57 38.95
CA SER A 56 -61.68 4.74 38.57
C SER A 56 -61.09 3.46 38.05
N LEU A 57 -61.45 2.26 38.51
CA LEU A 57 -61.08 0.99 37.95
C LEU A 57 -61.69 0.76 36.57
N LEU A 58 -62.96 1.13 36.37
CA LEU A 58 -63.58 1.02 35.04
C LEU A 58 -62.99 2.01 34.05
N ILE A 59 -62.67 3.23 34.47
CA ILE A 59 -61.95 4.22 33.65
C ILE A 59 -60.55 3.71 33.37
N GLY A 60 -59.85 3.13 34.33
CA GLY A 60 -58.52 2.50 34.15
C GLY A 60 -58.55 1.32 33.16
N VAL A 61 -59.56 0.43 33.27
CA VAL A 61 -59.77 -0.67 32.33
C VAL A 61 -60.20 -0.16 30.95
N TYR A 62 -61.03 0.87 30.89
CA TYR A 62 -61.36 1.52 29.61
C TYR A 62 -60.14 2.18 28.96
N TYR A 63 -59.30 2.86 29.75
CA TYR A 63 -58.03 3.42 29.25
C TYR A 63 -57.02 2.34 28.84
N LEU A 64 -56.98 1.24 29.60
CA LEU A 64 -56.12 0.09 29.24
C LEU A 64 -56.67 -0.69 28.04
N HIS A 65 -58.01 -0.74 27.92
CA HIS A 65 -58.64 -1.41 26.78
C HIS A 65 -58.64 -0.54 25.52
N ASN A 66 -58.71 0.79 25.67
CA ASN A 66 -58.56 1.73 24.56
C ASN A 66 -57.07 2.05 24.24
N LYS A 67 -56.16 1.62 25.11
CA LYS A 67 -54.74 1.51 24.81
C LYS A 67 -54.41 0.18 24.16
N LYS A 68 -55.45 -0.50 23.60
CA LYS A 68 -55.17 -1.45 22.55
C LYS A 68 -54.61 -0.67 21.40
N SER A 69 -53.28 -0.65 21.42
CA SER A 69 -52.46 -0.81 20.24
C SER A 69 -53.15 -0.29 18.97
N ASN A 70 -53.04 0.99 18.72
CA ASN A 70 -52.46 1.32 17.45
C ASN A 70 -51.03 0.71 17.47
N THR A 71 -50.95 -0.60 17.44
CA THR A 71 -49.93 -1.23 16.65
C THR A 71 -50.31 -0.79 15.25
N ILE A 72 -49.89 0.39 14.87
CA ILE A 72 -49.51 0.66 13.52
C ILE A 72 -48.62 -0.57 13.23
N ASN A 73 -49.13 -1.47 12.39
CA ASN A 73 -48.28 -2.18 11.51
C ASN A 73 -47.57 -1.06 10.75
N SER A 74 -46.49 -0.50 11.33
CA SER A 74 -45.35 -0.13 10.58
C SER A 74 -44.92 -1.47 9.96
N GLU A 75 -45.44 -1.82 8.79
CA GLU A 75 -44.58 -2.36 7.79
C GLU A 75 -43.37 -1.39 7.87
N GLU A 76 -42.37 -1.76 8.63
CA GLU A 76 -41.07 -1.15 8.54
C GLU A 76 -40.75 -1.26 7.07
N ASN A 77 -40.93 -0.17 6.34
CA ASN A 77 -40.50 -0.03 4.98
C ASN A 77 -38.99 -0.08 5.07
N TYR A 78 -38.46 -1.31 5.13
CA TYR A 78 -37.04 -1.57 5.01
C TYR A 78 -36.62 -1.06 3.65
N VAL A 79 -35.92 0.05 3.66
CA VAL A 79 -35.31 0.60 2.45
C VAL A 79 -33.95 -0.05 2.30
N GLU A 80 -33.87 -1.03 1.44
CA GLU A 80 -32.60 -1.70 1.14
C GLU A 80 -31.70 -0.74 0.36
N THR A 81 -30.51 -0.49 0.90
CA THR A 81 -29.51 0.36 0.26
C THR A 81 -28.41 -0.49 -0.40
N TYR A 82 -27.76 0.06 -1.40
CA TYR A 82 -26.59 -0.51 -2.04
C TYR A 82 -25.47 0.51 -2.02
N THR A 83 -24.32 0.13 -1.46
CA THR A 83 -23.12 0.96 -1.49
C THR A 83 -22.30 0.60 -2.73
N ILE A 84 -22.00 1.59 -3.56
CA ILE A 84 -21.17 1.39 -4.75
C ILE A 84 -19.76 0.98 -4.30
N ALA A 85 -19.30 -0.15 -4.82
CA ALA A 85 -18.00 -0.70 -4.47
C ALA A 85 -16.89 0.32 -4.70
N ASP A 86 -15.89 0.30 -3.84
CA ASP A 86 -14.67 1.10 -3.97
C ASP A 86 -13.87 0.68 -5.23
N ASN A 87 -12.86 1.46 -5.56
CA ASN A 87 -11.94 1.11 -6.63
C ASN A 87 -11.28 -0.24 -6.34
N GLU A 88 -11.15 -1.05 -7.37
CA GLU A 88 -10.39 -2.29 -7.29
C GLU A 88 -8.93 -1.96 -6.94
N LYS A 89 -8.33 -2.72 -6.01
CA LYS A 89 -6.94 -2.56 -5.62
C LYS A 89 -6.17 -3.81 -5.97
N ILE A 90 -5.10 -3.62 -6.72
CA ILE A 90 -4.17 -4.71 -7.04
C ILE A 90 -2.99 -4.60 -6.09
N PHE A 91 -2.68 -5.70 -5.39
CA PHE A 91 -1.54 -5.81 -4.49
C PHE A 91 -0.44 -6.65 -5.12
N ILE A 92 0.75 -6.08 -5.19
CA ILE A 92 1.92 -6.73 -5.78
C ILE A 92 3.02 -6.79 -4.73
N ASN A 93 3.48 -7.99 -4.41
CA ASN A 93 4.64 -8.19 -3.55
C ASN A 93 5.91 -8.13 -4.38
N GLY A 94 6.96 -7.56 -3.82
CA GLY A 94 8.24 -7.43 -4.51
C GLY A 94 9.39 -7.10 -3.58
N VAL A 95 10.52 -6.81 -4.20
CA VAL A 95 11.76 -6.43 -3.52
C VAL A 95 12.35 -5.15 -4.12
N ILE A 96 12.99 -4.36 -3.29
CA ILE A 96 13.74 -3.18 -3.71
C ILE A 96 15.08 -3.61 -4.27
N LEU A 97 15.40 -3.20 -5.48
CA LEU A 97 16.64 -3.47 -6.17
C LEU A 97 17.29 -2.17 -6.68
N PRO A 98 18.62 -2.11 -6.78
CA PRO A 98 19.30 -0.98 -7.42
C PRO A 98 19.02 -0.99 -8.93
N THR A 99 18.82 0.20 -9.53
CA THR A 99 18.58 0.32 -10.97
C THR A 99 19.72 -0.19 -11.83
N LYS A 100 20.96 -0.14 -11.31
CA LYS A 100 22.16 -0.69 -11.95
C LYS A 100 23.00 -1.42 -10.91
N SER A 101 23.46 -2.61 -11.28
CA SER A 101 24.42 -3.38 -10.49
C SER A 101 25.45 -4.01 -11.44
N LYS A 102 26.72 -3.90 -11.09
CA LYS A 102 27.83 -4.48 -11.85
C LYS A 102 28.79 -5.18 -10.90
N GLU A 103 29.05 -6.45 -11.19
CA GLU A 103 30.04 -7.24 -10.49
C GLU A 103 31.37 -7.24 -11.25
N PHE A 104 32.44 -7.15 -10.51
CA PHE A 104 33.80 -7.24 -11.01
C PHE A 104 34.47 -8.43 -10.35
N SER A 105 34.89 -9.38 -11.17
CA SER A 105 35.60 -10.58 -10.73
C SER A 105 37.09 -10.31 -10.61
N MET A 106 37.84 -11.20 -9.95
CA MET A 106 39.28 -11.20 -9.98
C MET A 106 39.77 -11.34 -11.43
N PRO A 107 40.80 -10.60 -11.83
CA PRO A 107 41.34 -10.73 -13.16
C PRO A 107 41.92 -12.15 -13.38
N THR A 108 41.57 -12.72 -14.52
CA THR A 108 42.12 -14.05 -14.93
C THR A 108 43.59 -14.00 -15.33
N GLU A 109 44.07 -12.85 -15.78
CA GLU A 109 45.45 -12.57 -16.14
C GLU A 109 45.94 -11.34 -15.37
N GLY A 110 47.11 -11.45 -14.76
CA GLY A 110 47.71 -10.41 -13.96
C GLY A 110 47.26 -10.39 -12.50
N GLU A 111 47.75 -9.43 -11.75
CA GLU A 111 47.47 -9.24 -10.33
C GLU A 111 46.98 -7.83 -10.06
N ILE A 112 46.15 -7.66 -9.00
CA ILE A 112 45.75 -6.34 -8.58
C ILE A 112 46.92 -5.63 -7.93
N SER A 113 47.46 -4.62 -8.61
CA SER A 113 48.54 -3.81 -8.09
C SER A 113 48.08 -2.74 -7.12
N LYS A 114 46.83 -2.24 -7.30
CA LYS A 114 46.28 -1.18 -6.47
C LYS A 114 44.75 -1.26 -6.46
N LEU A 115 44.19 -1.27 -5.25
CA LEU A 115 42.74 -1.09 -5.01
C LEU A 115 42.51 0.37 -4.61
N ASN A 116 41.72 1.11 -5.39
CA ASN A 116 41.48 2.54 -5.20
C ASN A 116 40.18 2.83 -4.45
N VAL A 117 39.43 1.79 -4.07
CA VAL A 117 38.13 1.88 -3.39
C VAL A 117 38.16 1.09 -2.09
N THR A 118 37.26 1.49 -1.18
CA THR A 118 36.99 0.81 0.08
C THR A 118 35.51 0.43 0.13
N ASN A 119 35.16 -0.51 1.00
CA ASN A 119 33.79 -0.91 1.18
C ASN A 119 32.91 0.29 1.61
N GLY A 120 31.79 0.48 0.93
CA GLY A 120 30.87 1.59 1.17
C GLY A 120 31.23 2.91 0.48
N LYS A 121 32.38 3.00 -0.23
CA LYS A 121 32.78 4.22 -0.95
C LYS A 121 31.80 4.53 -2.08
N ILE A 122 31.41 5.81 -2.19
CA ILE A 122 30.66 6.32 -3.34
C ILE A 122 31.65 6.73 -4.40
N VAL A 123 31.42 6.29 -5.63
CA VAL A 123 32.24 6.60 -6.82
C VAL A 123 31.37 7.23 -7.90
N LYS A 124 32.03 8.02 -8.76
CA LYS A 124 31.44 8.58 -9.97
C LYS A 124 31.74 7.69 -11.16
N GLU A 125 30.99 7.84 -12.23
CA GLU A 125 31.33 7.23 -13.52
C GLU A 125 32.73 7.65 -13.97
N GLY A 126 33.55 6.68 -14.40
CA GLY A 126 34.92 6.88 -14.80
C GLY A 126 35.98 6.80 -13.68
N ASP A 127 35.56 6.79 -12.40
CA ASP A 127 36.51 6.64 -11.29
C ASP A 127 37.19 5.28 -11.36
N VAL A 128 38.53 5.26 -11.13
CA VAL A 128 39.32 4.01 -11.13
C VAL A 128 39.02 3.22 -9.86
N LEU A 129 38.51 2.00 -10.05
CA LEU A 129 38.19 1.06 -8.96
C LEU A 129 39.46 0.32 -8.53
N PHE A 130 40.16 -0.27 -9.47
CA PHE A 130 41.42 -0.98 -9.25
C PHE A 130 42.26 -0.98 -10.51
N THR A 131 43.56 -1.22 -10.32
CA THR A 131 44.56 -1.34 -11.41
C THR A 131 45.11 -2.76 -11.43
N VAL A 132 45.07 -3.40 -12.58
CA VAL A 132 45.63 -4.72 -12.82
C VAL A 132 47.03 -4.56 -13.40
N LYS A 133 48.00 -5.27 -12.85
CA LYS A 133 49.36 -5.37 -13.32
C LYS A 133 49.53 -6.68 -14.12
N ASN A 134 49.97 -6.57 -15.35
CA ASN A 134 50.24 -7.74 -16.18
C ASN A 134 51.74 -8.11 -16.12
N GLU A 135 52.07 -9.12 -15.30
CA GLU A 135 53.46 -9.56 -15.06
C GLU A 135 54.16 -10.04 -16.32
N SER A 136 53.45 -10.71 -17.25
CA SER A 136 54.05 -11.20 -18.49
C SER A 136 54.49 -10.03 -19.38
N VAL A 137 53.65 -8.99 -19.48
CA VAL A 137 53.97 -7.78 -20.25
C VAL A 137 55.13 -7.00 -19.61
N ILE A 138 55.19 -6.96 -18.28
CA ILE A 138 56.30 -6.30 -17.56
C ILE A 138 57.61 -7.04 -17.79
N SER A 139 57.59 -8.37 -17.71
CA SER A 139 58.79 -9.18 -18.00
C SER A 139 59.28 -8.99 -19.44
N GLU A 140 58.37 -8.85 -20.41
CA GLU A 140 58.72 -8.52 -21.80
C GLU A 140 59.34 -7.12 -21.92
N ILE A 141 58.78 -6.11 -21.25
CA ILE A 141 59.31 -4.74 -21.17
C ILE A 141 60.74 -4.75 -20.61
N ASP A 142 61.02 -5.50 -19.53
CA ASP A 142 62.32 -5.55 -18.89
C ASP A 142 63.31 -6.25 -19.78
N SER A 143 62.93 -7.30 -20.52
CA SER A 143 63.76 -7.93 -21.54
C SER A 143 64.16 -6.97 -22.68
N LEU A 144 63.17 -6.24 -23.22
CA LEU A 144 63.40 -5.23 -24.26
C LEU A 144 64.28 -4.07 -23.77
N LYS A 145 64.09 -3.60 -22.57
CA LYS A 145 64.91 -2.56 -21.93
C LYS A 145 66.39 -3.07 -21.78
N SER A 146 66.60 -4.33 -21.42
CA SER A 146 67.89 -4.93 -21.32
C SER A 146 68.59 -4.96 -22.70
N GLN A 147 67.88 -5.36 -23.77
CA GLN A 147 68.38 -5.33 -25.14
C GLN A 147 68.74 -3.90 -25.61
N ILE A 148 67.85 -2.91 -25.32
CA ILE A 148 68.13 -1.49 -25.60
C ILE A 148 69.47 -1.06 -24.92
N ASN A 149 69.65 -1.42 -23.64
CA ASN A 149 70.80 -1.04 -22.87
C ASN A 149 72.12 -1.68 -23.47
N GLU A 150 72.04 -2.93 -23.93
CA GLU A 150 73.13 -3.57 -24.59
C GLU A 150 73.50 -2.91 -25.93
N LEU A 151 72.48 -2.62 -26.74
CA LEU A 151 72.70 -1.89 -28.01
C LEU A 151 73.29 -0.49 -27.78
N LYS A 152 72.77 0.25 -26.76
CA LYS A 152 73.31 1.56 -26.39
C LYS A 152 74.81 1.49 -25.97
N LYS A 153 75.21 0.43 -25.22
CA LYS A 153 76.54 0.22 -24.78
C LYS A 153 77.48 -0.12 -25.95
N SER A 154 77.03 -0.89 -26.96
CA SER A 154 77.75 -1.27 -28.12
C SER A 154 77.86 -0.20 -29.20
N ASN A 155 77.01 0.79 -29.19
CA ASN A 155 76.86 1.85 -30.18
C ASN A 155 77.82 3.04 -29.90
N ILE A 156 79.09 2.79 -29.79
CA ILE A 156 80.08 3.82 -29.46
C ILE A 156 80.23 4.87 -30.56
N ASP A 157 80.08 4.43 -31.82
CA ASP A 157 80.27 5.27 -33.02
C ASP A 157 78.98 5.92 -33.55
N ASN A 158 77.90 5.82 -32.82
CA ASN A 158 76.63 6.37 -33.21
C ASN A 158 76.07 5.86 -34.56
N ASP A 159 76.19 4.58 -34.80
CA ASP A 159 75.77 3.92 -36.05
C ASP A 159 74.25 4.18 -36.28
N PRO A 160 73.89 4.72 -37.44
CA PRO A 160 72.48 5.00 -37.77
C PRO A 160 71.54 3.77 -37.77
N ILE A 161 72.09 2.60 -38.11
CA ILE A 161 71.34 1.35 -38.14
C ILE A 161 71.05 0.87 -36.73
N ILE A 162 72.01 0.94 -35.82
CA ILE A 162 71.84 0.60 -34.41
C ILE A 162 70.86 1.60 -33.75
N ASN A 163 70.95 2.89 -34.05
CA ASN A 163 70.00 3.90 -33.55
C ASN A 163 68.57 3.65 -34.05
N ALA A 164 68.41 3.22 -35.31
CA ALA A 164 67.03 2.89 -35.82
C ALA A 164 66.43 1.68 -35.08
N GLU A 165 67.24 0.66 -34.75
CA GLU A 165 66.79 -0.51 -33.99
C GLU A 165 66.45 -0.13 -32.53
N ILE A 166 67.29 0.71 -31.88
CA ILE A 166 66.95 1.25 -30.53
C ILE A 166 65.59 1.99 -30.54
N ASN A 167 65.40 2.87 -31.51
CA ASN A 167 64.16 3.62 -31.63
C ASN A 167 62.91 2.70 -31.81
N LYS A 168 63.06 1.63 -32.57
CA LYS A 168 62.04 0.61 -32.79
C LYS A 168 61.71 -0.10 -31.50
N LEU A 169 62.71 -0.57 -30.74
CA LEU A 169 62.53 -1.24 -29.47
C LEU A 169 61.89 -0.29 -28.41
N GLU A 170 62.36 0.95 -28.37
CA GLU A 170 61.75 1.99 -27.48
C GLU A 170 60.27 2.22 -27.80
N SER A 171 59.90 2.21 -29.08
CA SER A 171 58.50 2.31 -29.52
C SER A 171 57.68 1.09 -29.07
N GLN A 172 58.28 -0.12 -29.13
CA GLN A 172 57.62 -1.34 -28.61
C GLN A 172 57.44 -1.25 -27.09
N VAL A 173 58.46 -0.85 -26.33
CA VAL A 173 58.36 -0.62 -24.89
C VAL A 173 57.26 0.41 -24.55
N SER A 174 57.17 1.51 -25.31
CA SER A 174 56.14 2.50 -25.13
C SER A 174 54.72 1.93 -25.32
N THR A 175 54.54 1.05 -26.32
CA THR A 175 53.30 0.37 -26.60
C THR A 175 52.91 -0.63 -25.50
N LEU A 176 53.89 -1.41 -25.05
CA LEU A 176 53.71 -2.39 -23.96
C LEU A 176 53.45 -1.74 -22.62
N ASN A 177 54.06 -0.58 -22.31
CA ASN A 177 53.82 0.14 -21.07
C ASN A 177 52.33 0.51 -20.91
N LYS A 178 51.59 0.78 -21.99
CA LYS A 178 50.14 1.03 -21.95
C LYS A 178 49.32 -0.21 -21.59
N LYS A 179 49.88 -1.41 -21.75
CA LYS A 179 49.26 -2.70 -21.47
C LYS A 179 49.73 -3.31 -20.14
N ALA A 180 50.85 -2.78 -19.59
CA ALA A 180 51.43 -3.28 -18.35
C ALA A 180 50.55 -3.01 -17.13
N TYR A 181 49.79 -1.91 -17.14
CA TYR A 181 48.86 -1.52 -16.10
C TYR A 181 47.56 -1.15 -16.75
N ILE A 182 46.47 -1.84 -16.34
CA ILE A 182 45.14 -1.66 -16.89
C ILE A 182 44.22 -1.19 -15.75
N ASP A 183 43.68 0.00 -15.91
CA ASP A 183 42.70 0.55 -14.95
C ASP A 183 41.30 0.03 -15.27
N THR A 184 40.64 -0.51 -14.26
CA THR A 184 39.21 -0.84 -14.30
C THR A 184 38.44 0.30 -13.68
N THR A 185 37.54 0.91 -14.45
CA THR A 185 36.77 2.09 -14.05
C THR A 185 35.32 1.78 -13.78
N ALA A 186 34.69 2.62 -12.98
CA ALA A 186 33.25 2.56 -12.69
C ALA A 186 32.41 2.92 -13.93
N PRO A 187 31.55 2.03 -14.43
CA PRO A 187 30.68 2.31 -15.60
C PRO A 187 29.51 3.22 -15.31
N PHE A 188 29.21 3.51 -14.05
CA PHE A 188 28.19 4.43 -13.57
C PHE A 188 28.52 4.87 -12.14
N ALA A 189 27.89 5.97 -11.70
CA ALA A 189 28.02 6.44 -10.32
C ALA A 189 27.24 5.51 -9.36
N GLY A 190 27.85 5.18 -8.21
CA GLY A 190 27.23 4.27 -7.25
C GLY A 190 28.05 4.02 -6.02
N LYS A 191 27.59 3.09 -5.19
CA LYS A 191 28.26 2.63 -3.96
C LYS A 191 28.96 1.30 -4.20
N VAL A 192 30.20 1.21 -3.73
CA VAL A 192 31.06 0.02 -3.85
C VAL A 192 30.87 -0.89 -2.65
N TYR A 193 30.72 -2.17 -2.91
CA TYR A 193 30.74 -3.24 -1.91
C TYR A 193 31.89 -4.18 -2.22
N LEU A 194 32.73 -4.44 -1.23
CA LEU A 194 33.84 -5.44 -1.34
C LEU A 194 33.27 -6.77 -0.83
N ASN A 195 33.46 -7.81 -1.63
CA ASN A 195 33.04 -9.17 -1.30
C ASN A 195 34.26 -9.95 -0.77
N ASP A 196 34.28 -10.20 0.54
CA ASP A 196 35.39 -10.91 1.22
C ASP A 196 35.22 -12.44 1.22
N GLN A 197 34.14 -12.96 0.66
CA GLN A 197 33.88 -14.40 0.61
C GLN A 197 34.41 -14.99 -0.69
N ASP A 198 34.81 -16.28 -0.67
CA ASP A 198 35.31 -17.07 -1.78
C ASP A 198 34.32 -17.19 -2.95
N GLY A 199 33.85 -16.06 -3.42
CA GLY A 199 32.93 -15.92 -4.54
C GLY A 199 33.65 -15.43 -5.79
N SER A 200 33.03 -15.62 -6.92
CA SER A 200 33.57 -15.20 -8.22
C SER A 200 33.69 -13.69 -8.39
N SER A 201 33.03 -12.88 -7.56
CA SER A 201 33.05 -11.41 -7.62
C SER A 201 33.82 -10.80 -6.45
N MET A 202 34.76 -9.89 -6.77
CA MET A 202 35.55 -9.14 -5.79
C MET A 202 34.86 -7.83 -5.38
N ILE A 203 34.27 -7.14 -6.31
CA ILE A 203 33.60 -5.85 -6.13
C ILE A 203 32.23 -5.92 -6.75
N THR A 204 31.23 -5.41 -6.01
CA THR A 204 29.92 -5.10 -6.55
C THR A 204 29.71 -3.59 -6.51
N LEU A 205 29.48 -2.97 -7.65
CA LEU A 205 29.08 -1.56 -7.77
C LEU A 205 27.57 -1.50 -7.96
N GLN A 206 26.87 -0.78 -7.07
CA GLN A 206 25.42 -0.58 -7.13
C GLN A 206 25.08 0.90 -7.23
N SER A 207 24.11 1.25 -8.07
CA SER A 207 23.59 2.61 -8.15
C SER A 207 22.92 3.02 -6.83
N SER A 208 22.86 4.32 -6.59
CA SER A 208 22.13 4.89 -5.43
C SER A 208 20.64 5.09 -5.71
N THR A 209 20.17 4.77 -6.91
CA THR A 209 18.78 4.79 -7.29
C THR A 209 18.21 3.39 -7.28
N PHE A 210 16.99 3.26 -6.75
CA PHE A 210 16.31 2.00 -6.56
C PHE A 210 14.99 1.96 -7.30
N TYR A 211 14.52 0.76 -7.57
CA TYR A 211 13.19 0.45 -8.07
C TYR A 211 12.66 -0.78 -7.34
N MET A 212 11.36 -1.01 -7.39
CA MET A 212 10.78 -2.25 -6.92
C MET A 212 10.61 -3.19 -8.11
N LYS A 213 11.04 -4.43 -7.94
CA LYS A 213 10.71 -5.53 -8.84
C LYS A 213 9.68 -6.43 -8.18
N GLY A 214 8.54 -6.62 -8.83
CA GLY A 214 7.45 -7.47 -8.37
C GLY A 214 6.92 -8.35 -9.49
N GLN A 215 5.85 -9.09 -9.20
CA GLN A 215 5.18 -9.94 -10.18
C GLN A 215 3.67 -9.77 -10.06
N THR A 216 2.99 -9.69 -11.20
CA THR A 216 1.54 -9.64 -11.30
C THR A 216 1.00 -10.88 -12.02
N SER A 217 -0.25 -11.26 -11.73
CA SER A 217 -0.91 -12.38 -12.37
C SER A 217 -1.39 -12.03 -13.79
N GLU A 218 -1.61 -13.04 -14.63
CA GLU A 218 -2.22 -12.85 -15.97
C GLU A 218 -3.62 -12.25 -15.91
N GLN A 219 -4.34 -12.40 -14.78
CA GLN A 219 -5.68 -11.82 -14.58
C GLN A 219 -5.64 -10.33 -14.31
N ASP A 220 -4.60 -9.86 -13.61
CA ASP A 220 -4.45 -8.45 -13.25
C ASP A 220 -3.66 -7.66 -14.30
N LEU A 221 -2.82 -8.34 -15.07
CA LEU A 221 -1.98 -7.73 -16.11
C LEU A 221 -2.74 -6.76 -17.05
N PRO A 222 -3.93 -7.12 -17.59
CA PRO A 222 -4.67 -6.25 -18.51
C PRO A 222 -5.20 -4.96 -17.86
N LYS A 223 -5.26 -4.91 -16.53
CA LYS A 223 -5.77 -3.76 -15.76
C LYS A 223 -4.68 -2.73 -15.47
N LEU A 224 -3.41 -3.09 -15.64
CA LEU A 224 -2.25 -2.28 -15.30
C LEU A 224 -1.73 -1.52 -16.52
N GLN A 225 -1.33 -0.28 -16.30
CA GLN A 225 -0.74 0.58 -17.33
C GLN A 225 0.59 1.17 -16.84
N ILE A 226 1.47 1.47 -17.80
CA ILE A 226 2.67 2.26 -17.50
C ILE A 226 2.23 3.64 -17.04
N ASP A 227 2.96 4.20 -16.07
CA ASP A 227 2.69 5.46 -15.35
C ASP A 227 1.52 5.41 -14.34
N ASP A 228 0.89 4.25 -14.11
CA ASP A 228 -0.08 4.12 -13.03
C ASP A 228 0.55 4.53 -11.69
N PRO A 229 -0.15 5.35 -10.89
CA PRO A 229 0.33 5.75 -9.57
C PRO A 229 0.28 4.57 -8.61
N VAL A 230 1.34 4.39 -7.84
CA VAL A 230 1.50 3.26 -6.93
C VAL A 230 1.85 3.75 -5.52
N THR A 231 1.18 3.21 -4.52
CA THR A 231 1.60 3.34 -3.12
C THR A 231 2.34 2.07 -2.71
N VAL A 232 3.62 2.19 -2.38
CA VAL A 232 4.45 1.07 -1.95
C VAL A 232 4.68 1.12 -0.45
N THR A 233 4.36 0.04 0.24
CA THR A 233 4.59 -0.11 1.69
C THR A 233 5.83 -0.96 1.92
N ILE A 234 6.82 -0.42 2.63
CA ILE A 234 8.01 -1.17 3.07
C ILE A 234 7.61 -2.02 4.27
N LEU A 235 7.65 -3.35 4.12
CA LEU A 235 7.10 -4.26 5.13
C LEU A 235 7.83 -4.22 6.48
N SER A 236 9.14 -3.94 6.47
CA SER A 236 9.95 -3.88 7.69
C SER A 236 9.69 -2.66 8.57
N THR A 237 9.31 -1.52 7.96
CA THR A 237 9.13 -0.23 8.65
C THR A 237 7.70 0.29 8.62
N SER A 238 6.82 -0.34 7.83
CA SER A 238 5.46 0.13 7.51
C SER A 238 5.43 1.54 6.88
N LYS A 239 6.57 2.06 6.43
CA LYS A 239 6.66 3.34 5.72
C LYS A 239 6.03 3.19 4.34
N LYS A 240 5.25 4.18 3.94
CA LYS A 240 4.67 4.26 2.59
C LYS A 240 5.48 5.23 1.76
N VAL A 241 5.79 4.83 0.54
CA VAL A 241 6.45 5.64 -0.48
C VAL A 241 5.63 5.62 -1.76
N THR A 242 5.67 6.71 -2.50
CA THR A 242 4.96 6.83 -3.79
C THR A 242 5.87 6.45 -4.93
N GLY A 243 5.27 5.87 -5.96
CA GLY A 243 5.96 5.48 -7.18
C GLY A 243 5.02 5.40 -8.36
N ARG A 244 5.57 4.92 -9.48
CA ARG A 244 4.82 4.69 -10.71
C ARG A 244 5.25 3.39 -11.36
N VAL A 245 4.31 2.73 -12.03
CA VAL A 245 4.64 1.58 -12.88
C VAL A 245 5.57 2.07 -14.00
N SER A 246 6.80 1.57 -14.02
CA SER A 246 7.83 1.98 -14.99
C SER A 246 8.00 0.98 -16.14
N ALA A 247 7.74 -0.29 -15.89
CA ALA A 247 7.77 -1.33 -16.92
C ALA A 247 6.85 -2.50 -16.55
N ILE A 248 6.29 -3.12 -17.58
CA ILE A 248 5.50 -4.36 -17.48
C ILE A 248 6.07 -5.31 -18.53
N SER A 249 6.43 -6.53 -18.10
CA SER A 249 6.95 -7.56 -19.00
C SER A 249 5.84 -8.09 -19.91
N ASP A 250 6.15 -8.31 -21.17
CA ASP A 250 5.28 -9.00 -22.16
C ASP A 250 5.49 -10.52 -22.17
N ARG A 251 6.37 -11.03 -21.33
CA ARG A 251 6.74 -12.45 -21.22
C ARG A 251 6.51 -12.96 -19.82
N PRO A 252 5.88 -14.14 -19.69
CA PRO A 252 5.72 -14.73 -18.38
C PRO A 252 7.07 -15.09 -17.77
N THR A 253 7.19 -14.93 -16.48
CA THR A 253 8.32 -15.43 -15.72
C THR A 253 8.21 -16.95 -15.70
N SER A 254 9.26 -17.66 -16.12
CA SER A 254 9.28 -19.12 -16.08
C SER A 254 9.18 -19.58 -14.63
N SER A 255 8.00 -19.99 -14.18
CA SER A 255 7.83 -20.69 -12.91
C SER A 255 8.56 -22.03 -13.02
N GLN A 256 9.58 -22.25 -12.18
CA GLN A 256 10.16 -23.57 -11.97
C GLN A 256 9.10 -24.48 -11.35
N GLY A 257 8.36 -25.21 -12.18
CA GLY A 257 7.37 -26.15 -11.69
C GLY A 257 6.22 -26.45 -12.62
N ASP A 258 6.45 -26.46 -13.94
CA ASP A 258 5.48 -27.02 -14.89
C ASP A 258 5.27 -28.53 -14.65
N ASN A 259 4.49 -28.82 -13.63
CA ASN A 259 3.75 -30.07 -13.62
C ASN A 259 2.55 -29.86 -14.57
N MET A 260 2.62 -30.45 -15.74
CA MET A 260 1.59 -30.38 -16.82
C MET A 260 0.16 -30.78 -16.40
N ASN A 261 -0.08 -31.06 -15.12
CA ASN A 261 -1.37 -31.53 -14.62
C ASN A 261 -2.13 -30.51 -13.76
N ASN A 262 -1.59 -29.30 -13.56
CA ASN A 262 -2.31 -28.25 -12.84
C ASN A 262 -2.10 -26.92 -13.57
N PRO A 263 -3.10 -26.30 -14.19
CA PRO A 263 -2.96 -24.99 -14.82
C PRO A 263 -2.76 -23.96 -13.73
N THR A 264 -1.49 -23.61 -13.49
CA THR A 264 -1.14 -22.48 -12.63
C THR A 264 -1.16 -21.20 -13.46
N LEU A 265 -1.69 -20.13 -12.86
CA LEU A 265 -1.68 -18.79 -13.47
C LEU A 265 -0.24 -18.37 -13.84
N SER A 266 -0.10 -17.77 -15.00
CA SER A 266 1.18 -17.15 -15.40
C SER A 266 1.40 -15.86 -14.64
N TYR A 267 2.67 -15.60 -14.31
CA TYR A 267 3.10 -14.36 -13.65
C TYR A 267 4.01 -13.56 -14.57
N TYR A 268 3.92 -12.25 -14.50
CA TYR A 268 4.66 -11.31 -15.32
C TYR A 268 5.42 -10.34 -14.42
N ASP A 269 6.68 -10.07 -14.76
CA ASP A 269 7.49 -9.10 -14.02
C ASP A 269 6.94 -7.68 -14.23
N ILE A 270 6.90 -6.92 -13.15
CA ILE A 270 6.54 -5.51 -13.13
C ILE A 270 7.60 -4.73 -12.35
N ASP A 271 8.02 -3.63 -12.92
CA ASP A 271 8.96 -2.71 -12.29
C ASP A 271 8.24 -1.41 -11.89
N ILE A 272 8.50 -0.94 -10.68
CA ILE A 272 7.93 0.29 -10.12
C ILE A 272 9.08 1.22 -9.76
N SER A 273 9.08 2.41 -10.36
CA SER A 273 10.01 3.48 -10.02
C SER A 273 9.50 4.26 -8.81
N PHE A 274 10.40 4.72 -7.95
CA PHE A 274 10.08 5.55 -6.80
C PHE A 274 10.29 7.02 -7.12
N GLU A 275 9.40 7.90 -6.64
CA GLU A 275 9.53 9.34 -6.75
C GLU A 275 10.58 9.87 -5.77
N ASP A 276 10.64 9.28 -4.57
CA ASP A 276 11.64 9.56 -3.55
C ASP A 276 12.50 8.33 -3.28
N GLN A 277 13.81 8.55 -3.10
CA GLN A 277 14.81 7.51 -2.88
C GLN A 277 15.24 7.38 -1.41
N GLU A 278 14.64 8.20 -0.52
CA GLU A 278 15.02 8.23 0.89
C GLU A 278 14.53 6.96 1.63
N ASP A 279 15.39 6.39 2.46
CA ASP A 279 15.16 5.18 3.26
C ASP A 279 14.94 3.89 2.44
N LEU A 280 15.18 3.91 1.13
CA LEU A 280 15.15 2.72 0.32
C LEU A 280 16.45 1.92 0.49
N VAL A 281 16.31 0.64 0.77
CA VAL A 281 17.44 -0.28 0.97
C VAL A 281 17.28 -1.49 0.06
N ASN A 282 18.37 -1.84 -0.61
CA ASN A 282 18.42 -3.05 -1.45
C ASN A 282 18.03 -4.30 -0.65
N GLY A 283 17.13 -5.09 -1.21
CA GLY A 283 16.67 -6.34 -0.61
C GLY A 283 15.49 -6.20 0.35
N PHE A 284 15.00 -4.99 0.62
CA PHE A 284 13.78 -4.84 1.41
C PHE A 284 12.57 -5.38 0.65
N HIS A 285 11.77 -6.17 1.37
CA HIS A 285 10.49 -6.65 0.88
C HIS A 285 9.45 -5.55 1.01
N VAL A 286 8.66 -5.40 -0.04
CA VAL A 286 7.66 -4.33 -0.18
C VAL A 286 6.37 -4.87 -0.77
N GLN A 287 5.28 -4.17 -0.51
CA GLN A 287 3.98 -4.42 -1.13
C GLN A 287 3.51 -3.14 -1.82
N ALA A 288 3.32 -3.22 -3.12
CA ALA A 288 2.71 -2.18 -3.93
C ALA A 288 1.18 -2.32 -3.91
N CYS A 289 0.48 -1.20 -3.84
CA CYS A 289 -0.96 -1.09 -3.99
C CYS A 289 -1.23 -0.15 -5.17
N ILE A 290 -1.88 -0.66 -6.21
CA ILE A 290 -2.29 0.07 -7.40
C ILE A 290 -3.82 0.15 -7.35
N GLU A 291 -4.38 1.36 -7.32
CA GLU A 291 -5.82 1.58 -7.40
C GLU A 291 -6.22 1.72 -8.87
N ILE A 292 -7.08 0.81 -9.31
CA ILE A 292 -7.61 0.87 -10.68
C ILE A 292 -8.69 1.93 -10.70
N THR A 293 -8.34 3.10 -11.22
CA THR A 293 -9.27 4.21 -11.38
C THR A 293 -10.17 3.93 -12.58
N ASP A 294 -11.20 3.13 -12.36
CA ASP A 294 -12.30 2.99 -13.32
C ASP A 294 -13.38 3.98 -12.93
N SER A 295 -13.70 4.91 -13.84
CA SER A 295 -14.80 5.86 -13.66
C SER A 295 -16.17 5.17 -13.71
N LEU A 296 -16.21 3.91 -14.11
CA LEU A 296 -17.46 3.14 -14.27
C LEU A 296 -17.94 2.63 -12.90
N CYS A 297 -19.21 2.88 -12.60
CA CYS A 297 -19.86 2.37 -11.40
C CYS A 297 -20.81 1.21 -11.80
N LYS A 298 -20.66 0.06 -11.12
CA LYS A 298 -21.57 -1.08 -11.31
C LYS A 298 -22.63 -1.05 -10.22
N ILE A 299 -23.90 -0.97 -10.61
CA ILE A 299 -25.03 -0.90 -9.69
C ILE A 299 -26.09 -1.95 -10.05
N PRO A 300 -26.94 -2.40 -9.11
CA PRO A 300 -28.08 -3.27 -9.42
C PRO A 300 -29.03 -2.60 -10.39
N SER A 301 -29.48 -3.31 -11.41
CA SER A 301 -30.43 -2.78 -12.41
C SER A 301 -31.79 -2.41 -11.79
N SER A 302 -32.14 -3.04 -10.66
CA SER A 302 -33.32 -2.73 -9.84
C SER A 302 -33.30 -1.33 -9.19
N SER A 303 -32.12 -0.70 -9.08
CA SER A 303 -31.98 0.64 -8.47
C SER A 303 -32.37 1.77 -9.41
N ILE A 304 -32.59 1.48 -10.69
CA ILE A 304 -32.79 2.49 -11.73
C ILE A 304 -34.26 2.78 -11.92
N LEU A 305 -34.60 4.04 -11.86
CA LEU A 305 -35.88 4.59 -12.22
C LEU A 305 -35.76 5.47 -13.47
N LYS A 306 -36.87 5.75 -14.13
CA LYS A 306 -36.94 6.66 -15.26
C LYS A 306 -37.83 7.85 -14.93
N ASP A 307 -37.42 9.02 -15.36
CA ASP A 307 -38.21 10.26 -15.21
C ASP A 307 -39.29 10.35 -16.31
N GLU A 308 -40.12 11.38 -16.27
CA GLU A 308 -41.17 11.65 -17.26
C GLU A 308 -40.67 11.75 -18.72
N ASN A 309 -39.38 11.97 -18.91
CA ASN A 309 -38.71 12.05 -20.21
C ASN A 309 -37.95 10.78 -20.57
N ASP A 310 -38.23 9.66 -19.87
CA ASP A 310 -37.56 8.36 -20.03
C ASP A 310 -36.05 8.39 -19.71
N LYS A 311 -35.56 9.42 -18.96
CA LYS A 311 -34.15 9.53 -18.56
C LYS A 311 -33.90 8.75 -17.27
N PRO A 312 -32.82 7.93 -17.23
CA PRO A 312 -32.51 7.12 -16.07
C PRO A 312 -31.98 7.98 -14.90
N TYR A 313 -32.44 7.64 -13.70
CA TYR A 313 -31.95 8.20 -12.45
C TYR A 313 -31.98 7.15 -11.35
N VAL A 314 -31.26 7.40 -10.27
CA VAL A 314 -31.31 6.63 -9.03
C VAL A 314 -31.60 7.56 -7.84
N PHE A 315 -32.07 6.99 -6.74
CA PHE A 315 -32.10 7.70 -5.46
C PHE A 315 -30.77 7.46 -4.74
N LYS A 316 -30.00 8.53 -4.57
CA LYS A 316 -28.75 8.55 -3.79
C LYS A 316 -29.04 9.08 -2.39
N SER A 317 -28.48 8.42 -1.36
CA SER A 317 -28.49 8.92 0.01
C SER A 317 -27.43 10.01 0.17
N TYR A 318 -27.86 11.17 0.63
CA TYR A 318 -26.98 12.25 1.04
C TYR A 318 -27.32 12.64 2.48
N ASP A 319 -26.44 12.31 3.43
CA ASP A 319 -26.68 12.51 4.87
C ASP A 319 -28.02 11.96 5.37
N GLY A 320 -28.42 10.78 4.85
CA GLY A 320 -29.68 10.14 5.22
C GLY A 320 -30.93 10.72 4.54
N ILE A 321 -30.75 11.60 3.55
CA ILE A 321 -31.85 12.19 2.76
C ILE A 321 -31.74 11.73 1.31
N LEU A 322 -32.86 11.35 0.70
CA LEU A 322 -32.91 10.93 -0.69
C LEU A 322 -32.76 12.11 -1.64
N LYS A 323 -31.85 11.98 -2.60
CA LYS A 323 -31.70 12.87 -3.76
C LYS A 323 -31.86 12.09 -5.05
N LYS A 324 -32.56 12.69 -6.02
CA LYS A 324 -32.61 12.17 -7.39
C LYS A 324 -31.30 12.50 -8.10
N GLN A 325 -30.53 11.45 -8.43
CA GLN A 325 -29.28 11.58 -9.17
C GLN A 325 -29.46 11.03 -10.57
N LYS A 326 -29.31 11.88 -11.60
CA LYS A 326 -29.31 11.48 -13.01
C LYS A 326 -28.03 10.71 -13.30
N ILE A 327 -28.18 9.68 -14.13
CA ILE A 327 -27.07 8.80 -14.49
C ILE A 327 -26.97 8.64 -16.01
N GLU A 328 -25.75 8.38 -16.51
CA GLU A 328 -25.50 7.96 -17.89
C GLU A 328 -25.14 6.48 -17.88
N ILE A 329 -25.95 5.66 -18.58
CA ILE A 329 -25.76 4.21 -18.65
C ILE A 329 -24.83 3.89 -19.83
N GLN A 330 -23.78 3.09 -19.59
CA GLN A 330 -22.92 2.54 -20.63
C GLN A 330 -23.45 1.18 -21.14
N SER A 331 -23.84 0.29 -20.24
CA SER A 331 -24.39 -1.02 -20.55
C SER A 331 -25.30 -1.50 -19.42
N GLN A 332 -26.27 -2.34 -19.74
CA GLN A 332 -27.23 -2.88 -18.79
C GLN A 332 -27.57 -4.32 -19.12
N ASN A 333 -27.70 -5.15 -18.09
CA ASN A 333 -28.32 -6.48 -18.15
C ASN A 333 -29.39 -6.60 -17.06
N ASP A 334 -29.99 -7.77 -16.89
CA ASP A 334 -31.09 -7.99 -15.94
C ASP A 334 -30.64 -7.85 -14.49
N GLU A 335 -29.39 -8.04 -14.17
CA GLU A 335 -28.86 -8.05 -12.82
C GLU A 335 -28.13 -6.74 -12.46
N PHE A 336 -27.24 -6.26 -13.34
CA PHE A 336 -26.40 -5.09 -13.12
C PHE A 336 -26.41 -4.11 -14.29
N THR A 337 -26.23 -2.85 -13.94
CA THR A 337 -26.02 -1.76 -14.89
C THR A 337 -24.68 -1.10 -14.64
N VAL A 338 -23.93 -0.86 -15.72
CA VAL A 338 -22.69 -0.10 -15.71
C VAL A 338 -23.01 1.36 -16.01
N VAL A 339 -22.76 2.21 -15.04
CA VAL A 339 -22.99 3.66 -15.09
C VAL A 339 -21.66 4.34 -15.43
N LYS A 340 -21.69 5.16 -16.48
CA LYS A 340 -20.52 5.90 -16.98
C LYS A 340 -20.32 7.22 -16.24
N ASP A 341 -21.41 7.90 -15.88
CA ASP A 341 -21.37 9.21 -15.26
C ASP A 341 -22.59 9.42 -14.33
N GLY A 342 -22.41 10.26 -13.31
CA GLY A 342 -23.46 10.64 -12.37
C GLY A 342 -23.37 9.96 -11.00
N LEU A 343 -22.45 9.01 -10.80
CA LEU A 343 -22.23 8.34 -9.51
C LEU A 343 -20.74 8.23 -9.21
N ASP A 344 -20.42 8.35 -7.93
CA ASP A 344 -19.07 8.14 -7.40
C ASP A 344 -18.96 6.82 -6.63
N LYS A 345 -17.73 6.33 -6.47
CA LYS A 345 -17.46 5.18 -5.61
C LYS A 345 -17.87 5.54 -4.17
N GLN A 346 -18.31 4.52 -3.42
CA GLN A 346 -18.85 4.65 -2.04
C GLN A 346 -20.17 5.43 -1.92
N ASP A 347 -20.77 5.86 -3.02
CA ASP A 347 -22.13 6.38 -3.00
C ASP A 347 -23.11 5.32 -2.53
N ILE A 348 -24.04 5.74 -1.69
CA ILE A 348 -25.12 4.88 -1.20
C ILE A 348 -26.36 5.18 -2.02
N ILE A 349 -26.90 4.17 -2.69
CA ILE A 349 -28.12 4.28 -3.49
C ILE A 349 -29.20 3.34 -2.96
N ILE A 350 -30.46 3.59 -3.31
CA ILE A 350 -31.57 2.69 -2.96
C ILE A 350 -31.59 1.51 -3.96
N ARG A 351 -31.54 0.28 -3.43
CA ARG A 351 -31.51 -0.94 -4.26
C ARG A 351 -32.86 -1.25 -4.93
N TYR A 352 -33.94 -1.04 -4.21
CA TYR A 352 -35.32 -1.27 -4.70
C TYR A 352 -36.17 -0.02 -4.42
N PRO A 353 -36.02 1.06 -5.22
CA PRO A 353 -36.80 2.25 -5.02
C PRO A 353 -38.27 2.00 -5.37
N SER A 354 -39.19 2.59 -4.58
CA SER A 354 -40.62 2.54 -4.86
C SER A 354 -41.13 3.86 -5.44
N ASP A 355 -42.23 3.79 -6.19
CA ASP A 355 -42.89 4.97 -6.78
C ASP A 355 -43.40 5.98 -5.77
N LYS A 356 -43.40 5.62 -4.48
CA LYS A 356 -43.82 6.49 -3.37
C LYS A 356 -42.67 7.32 -2.81
N MET A 357 -41.44 7.03 -3.16
CA MET A 357 -40.25 7.75 -2.69
C MET A 357 -40.11 9.08 -3.41
N ASN A 358 -39.85 10.12 -2.67
CA ASN A 358 -39.64 11.46 -3.20
C ASN A 358 -38.26 12.00 -2.81
N GLU A 359 -37.76 12.92 -3.60
CA GLU A 359 -36.59 13.69 -3.23
C GLU A 359 -36.87 14.48 -1.95
N GLY A 360 -35.98 14.38 -0.98
CA GLY A 360 -36.13 15.00 0.34
C GLY A 360 -36.64 14.05 1.43
N ASP A 361 -37.07 12.83 1.07
CA ASP A 361 -37.48 11.85 2.09
C ASP A 361 -36.27 11.40 2.93
N ALA A 362 -36.49 11.23 4.25
CA ALA A 362 -35.48 10.70 5.14
C ALA A 362 -35.38 9.18 5.04
N ILE A 363 -34.19 8.64 4.99
CA ILE A 363 -33.92 7.19 5.09
C ILE A 363 -33.90 6.85 6.60
N PRO A 364 -34.66 5.85 7.08
CA PRO A 364 -34.57 5.40 8.47
C PRO A 364 -33.14 4.91 8.78
N VAL A 365 -32.57 5.38 9.89
CA VAL A 365 -31.15 5.19 10.24
C VAL A 365 -30.77 3.71 10.53
N ASP A 366 -31.73 2.82 10.71
CA ASP A 366 -31.51 1.41 11.05
C ASP A 366 -31.21 0.50 9.85
N THR A 367 -31.03 1.06 8.65
CA THR A 367 -30.84 0.30 7.41
C THR A 367 -29.39 0.25 6.90
N LEU A 368 -28.41 0.48 7.74
CA LEU A 368 -27.00 0.26 7.38
C LEU A 368 -26.65 -1.23 7.47
N GLY A 369 -27.32 -2.06 6.68
CA GLY A 369 -26.89 -3.40 6.35
C GLY A 369 -25.77 -3.30 5.33
N ILE A 370 -24.53 -3.45 5.78
CA ILE A 370 -23.37 -3.60 4.91
C ILE A 370 -23.42 -5.03 4.37
N ASP A 371 -24.07 -5.24 3.23
CA ASP A 371 -23.89 -6.47 2.47
C ASP A 371 -22.58 -6.39 1.68
N THR A 372 -21.50 -6.75 2.36
CA THR A 372 -20.23 -7.15 1.69
C THR A 372 -20.26 -8.66 1.40
N GLU A 373 -21.34 -9.20 0.90
CA GLU A 373 -21.36 -10.56 0.35
C GLU A 373 -21.03 -10.52 -1.13
N GLY A 374 -19.78 -10.83 -1.45
CA GLY A 374 -19.34 -10.98 -2.85
C GLY A 374 -17.86 -11.21 -3.03
N MET A 375 -17.12 -11.57 -1.99
CA MET A 375 -15.75 -12.05 -2.16
C MET A 375 -15.47 -13.22 -1.23
N GLN A 376 -16.00 -14.39 -1.56
CA GLN A 376 -15.34 -15.65 -1.23
C GLN A 376 -15.01 -16.36 -2.52
N SER A 377 -13.73 -16.43 -2.74
CA SER A 377 -13.02 -17.21 -3.72
C SER A 377 -13.32 -18.68 -3.60
N GLU A 378 -13.61 -19.33 -4.72
CA GLU A 378 -13.15 -20.69 -4.98
C GLU A 378 -11.95 -20.67 -5.93
#